data_e555afb3163f683ace5425d0b70ed0c4
#
_entry.id   e555afb3163f683ace5425d0b70ed0c4
#
_cell.length_a   1.000
_cell.length_b   1.000
_cell.length_c   1.000
_cell.angle_alpha   90.00
_cell.angle_beta   90.00
_cell.angle_gamma   90.00
#
_symmetry.space_group_name_H-M   'P 1'
#
loop_
_entity.id
_entity.type
_entity.pdbx_description
1 polymer ?
#
loop_
_entity_poly.entity_id
_entity_poly.type
_entity_poly.pdbx_seq_one_letter_code
_entity_poly.pdbx_strand_id
1 'polypeptide(L)'
;GIPDFFHFRDKAFLKNVYFLPMKTILLGFTLLVTPLFAVPPEGFTSLFNGKNFTGWWGAATENPAKYLALPAEKLAEKKKKSLENIAKHWKVSDGIIHNDGHGLFLTTEKNYSDFELRLEFKLDPKADSGIYLRGIPQVQLWDTTEAGGSWKHGAKKGSGGLWNNPKGTPGREPLVHADKPVGEWNTIVIQLIGEKVTIHLNEKLIVDQAKLYNYFDKKGPLPKAGPIQLQTHGAPVQWRNIYVKEL
;
A
#
# COMPACT_ATOMS: atom_id res chain seq x y z
N GLY A 1 77.93 -42.08 18.69
CA GLY A 1 78.74 -42.60 17.59
C GLY A 1 78.37 -41.89 16.33
N ILE A 2 79.16 -40.97 15.83
CA ILE A 2 79.26 -40.42 14.49
C ILE A 2 79.89 -41.53 13.60
N PRO A 3 79.62 -41.67 12.31
CA PRO A 3 80.29 -40.90 11.30
C PRO A 3 79.43 -40.54 10.08
N ASP A 4 79.64 -39.41 9.55
CA ASP A 4 80.18 -38.81 8.32
C ASP A 4 80.10 -39.58 6.98
N PHE A 5 80.10 -38.70 5.92
CA PHE A 5 80.38 -38.87 4.47
C PHE A 5 79.17 -39.25 3.59
N PHE A 6 78.84 -38.46 2.54
CA PHE A 6 79.64 -38.05 1.38
C PHE A 6 78.91 -36.87 0.62
N HIS A 7 79.76 -35.94 0.14
CA HIS A 7 79.54 -35.00 -0.93
C HIS A 7 79.24 -35.63 -2.25
N PHE A 8 78.27 -35.05 -2.99
CA PHE A 8 78.42 -34.93 -4.43
C PHE A 8 77.78 -33.64 -4.94
N ARG A 9 78.62 -32.81 -5.55
CA ARG A 9 78.23 -31.70 -6.43
C ARG A 9 77.67 -32.24 -7.73
N ASP A 10 76.58 -31.69 -8.24
CA ASP A 10 76.55 -31.39 -9.64
C ASP A 10 75.63 -30.21 -10.00
N LYS A 11 76.10 -29.49 -11.01
CA LYS A 11 75.70 -28.17 -11.45
C LYS A 11 74.47 -28.20 -12.35
N ALA A 12 73.69 -27.14 -12.25
CA ALA A 12 73.06 -26.38 -13.32
C ALA A 12 72.10 -27.08 -14.26
N PHE A 13 70.85 -26.62 -14.19
CA PHE A 13 70.14 -26.18 -15.41
C PHE A 13 69.02 -25.19 -15.01
N LEU A 14 69.30 -23.89 -15.11
CA LEU A 14 68.31 -22.83 -15.09
C LEU A 14 67.55 -22.89 -16.40
N LYS A 15 66.29 -23.30 -16.37
CA LYS A 15 65.34 -23.04 -17.42
C LYS A 15 64.46 -21.86 -17.05
N ASN A 16 64.61 -20.79 -17.82
CA ASN A 16 63.79 -19.58 -17.76
C ASN A 16 62.31 -19.96 -17.92
N VAL A 17 61.53 -19.84 -16.88
CA VAL A 17 60.05 -19.88 -16.94
C VAL A 17 59.59 -18.43 -17.05
N TYR A 18 59.19 -18.04 -18.26
CA TYR A 18 58.53 -16.74 -18.47
C TYR A 18 57.13 -16.79 -17.88
N PHE A 19 56.94 -16.06 -16.77
CA PHE A 19 55.62 -15.78 -16.27
C PHE A 19 54.96 -14.69 -17.15
N LEU A 20 53.98 -15.07 -17.93
CA LEU A 20 53.08 -14.14 -18.59
C LEU A 20 52.08 -13.60 -17.56
N PRO A 21 51.90 -12.26 -17.44
CA PRO A 21 50.92 -11.71 -16.52
C PRO A 21 49.52 -12.05 -17.04
N MET A 22 48.80 -12.89 -16.33
CA MET A 22 47.37 -13.10 -16.52
C MET A 22 46.65 -11.79 -16.24
N LYS A 23 46.18 -11.10 -17.27
CA LYS A 23 45.26 -9.96 -17.11
C LYS A 23 43.94 -10.53 -16.64
N THR A 24 43.66 -10.36 -15.34
CA THR A 24 42.34 -10.62 -14.75
C THR A 24 41.36 -9.60 -15.33
N ILE A 25 40.55 -10.01 -16.29
CA ILE A 25 39.42 -9.22 -16.77
C ILE A 25 38.33 -9.37 -15.71
N LEU A 26 38.20 -8.34 -14.86
CA LEU A 26 37.04 -8.20 -13.98
C LEU A 26 35.83 -7.85 -14.86
N LEU A 27 35.05 -8.85 -15.26
CA LEU A 27 33.71 -8.59 -15.79
C LEU A 27 32.84 -8.08 -14.63
N GLY A 28 32.67 -6.76 -14.57
CA GLY A 28 31.71 -6.14 -13.68
C GLY A 28 30.29 -6.52 -14.16
N PHE A 29 29.67 -7.51 -13.51
CA PHE A 29 28.26 -7.76 -13.60
C PHE A 29 27.54 -6.63 -12.88
N THR A 30 27.14 -5.59 -13.62
CA THR A 30 26.16 -4.62 -13.13
C THR A 30 24.83 -5.33 -13.06
N LEU A 31 24.42 -5.81 -11.90
CA LEU A 31 23.06 -6.25 -11.66
C LEU A 31 22.16 -5.03 -11.88
N LEU A 32 21.52 -4.95 -13.03
CA LEU A 32 20.37 -4.07 -13.23
C LEU A 32 19.26 -4.59 -12.32
N VAL A 33 19.18 -4.02 -11.12
CA VAL A 33 18.01 -4.19 -10.24
C VAL A 33 16.87 -3.43 -10.92
N THR A 34 16.18 -4.08 -11.83
CA THR A 34 14.89 -3.58 -12.29
C THR A 34 13.95 -3.60 -11.08
N PRO A 35 13.29 -2.48 -10.74
CA PRO A 35 12.29 -2.50 -9.69
C PRO A 35 11.24 -3.55 -10.09
N LEU A 36 11.13 -4.60 -9.30
CA LEU A 36 10.17 -5.66 -9.51
C LEU A 36 8.80 -5.10 -9.12
N PHE A 37 8.13 -4.41 -10.04
CA PHE A 37 6.70 -4.12 -9.87
C PHE A 37 5.99 -5.46 -9.79
N ALA A 38 5.33 -5.73 -8.67
CA ALA A 38 4.57 -6.96 -8.55
C ALA A 38 3.50 -7.00 -9.65
N VAL A 39 3.52 -8.07 -10.44
CA VAL A 39 2.52 -8.28 -11.49
C VAL A 39 1.16 -8.41 -10.82
N PRO A 40 0.12 -7.72 -11.32
CA PRO A 40 -1.22 -7.88 -10.78
C PRO A 40 -1.61 -9.36 -10.75
N PRO A 41 -2.27 -9.84 -9.68
CA PRO A 41 -2.81 -11.19 -9.66
C PRO A 41 -3.76 -11.43 -10.85
N GLU A 42 -3.94 -12.68 -11.26
CA GLU A 42 -4.85 -13.02 -12.36
C GLU A 42 -6.25 -12.46 -12.14
N GLY A 43 -6.81 -11.81 -13.15
CA GLY A 43 -8.11 -11.15 -13.11
C GLY A 43 -8.13 -9.80 -12.40
N PHE A 44 -6.99 -9.28 -11.92
CA PHE A 44 -6.89 -7.96 -11.31
C PHE A 44 -6.27 -6.93 -12.27
N THR A 45 -6.71 -5.68 -12.10
CA THR A 45 -6.14 -4.50 -12.74
C THR A 45 -5.36 -3.70 -11.70
N SER A 46 -4.16 -3.22 -12.06
CA SER A 46 -3.41 -2.31 -11.20
C SER A 46 -4.07 -0.94 -11.18
N LEU A 47 -4.36 -0.42 -9.99
CA LEU A 47 -4.81 0.96 -9.78
C LEU A 47 -3.66 1.96 -9.75
N PHE A 48 -2.46 1.47 -9.50
CA PHE A 48 -1.25 2.29 -9.42
C PHE A 48 -0.19 1.73 -10.38
N ASN A 49 0.30 2.60 -11.26
CA ASN A 49 1.26 2.22 -12.29
C ASN A 49 2.73 2.20 -11.81
N GLY A 50 2.96 2.43 -10.51
CA GLY A 50 4.29 2.47 -9.91
C GLY A 50 5.11 3.72 -10.20
N LYS A 51 4.60 4.68 -10.98
CA LYS A 51 5.37 5.82 -11.48
C LYS A 51 4.76 7.18 -11.14
N ASN A 52 3.45 7.31 -11.22
CA ASN A 52 2.73 8.57 -11.03
C ASN A 52 1.26 8.34 -10.66
N PHE A 53 0.51 9.42 -10.51
CA PHE A 53 -0.90 9.40 -10.13
C PHE A 53 -1.87 9.43 -11.32
N THR A 54 -1.50 8.93 -12.49
CA THR A 54 -2.44 8.75 -13.60
C THR A 54 -3.60 7.85 -13.16
N GLY A 55 -4.84 8.32 -13.39
CA GLY A 55 -6.07 7.64 -12.93
C GLY A 55 -6.49 8.01 -11.50
N TRP A 56 -5.82 9.00 -10.89
CA TRP A 56 -6.11 9.51 -9.56
C TRP A 56 -6.29 11.03 -9.55
N TRP A 57 -7.09 11.51 -8.59
CA TRP A 57 -7.33 12.91 -8.29
C TRP A 57 -7.50 13.10 -6.77
N GLY A 58 -7.82 14.30 -6.30
CA GLY A 58 -7.94 14.58 -4.88
C GLY A 58 -9.37 14.94 -4.48
N ALA A 59 -9.94 14.21 -3.49
CA ALA A 59 -11.19 14.60 -2.85
C ALA A 59 -11.03 14.63 -1.33
N ALA A 60 -11.94 15.31 -0.64
CA ALA A 60 -12.02 15.32 0.81
C ALA A 60 -13.04 14.28 1.29
N THR A 61 -13.33 14.28 2.62
CA THR A 61 -14.53 13.62 3.17
C THR A 61 -15.77 14.40 2.72
N GLU A 62 -16.29 14.04 1.56
CA GLU A 62 -17.47 14.67 0.99
C GLU A 62 -18.40 13.61 0.36
N ASN A 63 -19.70 13.89 0.36
CA ASN A 63 -20.66 12.97 -0.22
C ASN A 63 -20.41 12.78 -1.73
N PRO A 64 -20.05 11.59 -2.21
CA PRO A 64 -19.76 11.33 -3.61
C PRO A 64 -20.95 11.67 -4.53
N ALA A 65 -22.18 11.49 -4.07
CA ALA A 65 -23.37 11.84 -4.85
C ALA A 65 -23.40 13.34 -5.22
N LYS A 66 -22.82 14.21 -4.41
CA LYS A 66 -22.79 15.66 -4.69
C LYS A 66 -21.85 16.01 -5.84
N TYR A 67 -20.61 15.51 -5.81
CA TYR A 67 -19.66 15.84 -6.88
C TYR A 67 -19.88 15.01 -8.15
N LEU A 68 -20.39 13.78 -8.03
CA LEU A 68 -20.75 12.96 -9.20
C LEU A 68 -21.99 13.50 -9.96
N ALA A 69 -22.84 14.29 -9.29
CA ALA A 69 -23.96 14.98 -9.92
C ALA A 69 -23.60 16.31 -10.61
N LEU A 70 -22.34 16.75 -10.49
CA LEU A 70 -21.89 17.96 -11.16
C LEU A 70 -21.91 17.78 -12.70
N PRO A 71 -22.15 18.87 -13.47
CA PRO A 71 -21.85 18.84 -14.89
C PRO A 71 -20.43 18.37 -15.17
N ALA A 72 -20.23 17.61 -16.25
CA ALA A 72 -18.94 16.99 -16.57
C ALA A 72 -17.76 17.98 -16.54
N GLU A 73 -17.97 19.19 -17.09
CA GLU A 73 -16.95 20.26 -17.08
C GLU A 73 -16.58 20.69 -15.66
N LYS A 74 -17.57 20.86 -14.77
CA LYS A 74 -17.35 21.24 -13.38
C LYS A 74 -16.64 20.17 -12.59
N LEU A 75 -16.98 18.90 -12.82
CA LEU A 75 -16.27 17.79 -12.21
C LEU A 75 -14.83 17.70 -12.73
N ALA A 76 -14.61 17.88 -14.03
CA ALA A 76 -13.26 17.91 -14.62
C ALA A 76 -12.42 19.05 -14.04
N GLU A 77 -12.99 20.25 -13.89
CA GLU A 77 -12.34 21.39 -13.25
C GLU A 77 -11.97 21.11 -11.79
N LYS A 78 -12.90 20.53 -11.01
CA LYS A 78 -12.66 20.12 -9.62
C LYS A 78 -11.49 19.12 -9.54
N LYS A 79 -11.50 18.09 -10.38
CA LYS A 79 -10.41 17.09 -10.46
C LYS A 79 -9.08 17.76 -10.79
N LYS A 80 -9.05 18.59 -11.84
CA LYS A 80 -7.83 19.30 -12.27
C LYS A 80 -7.25 20.18 -11.15
N LYS A 81 -8.07 20.97 -10.46
CA LYS A 81 -7.64 21.83 -9.35
C LYS A 81 -7.06 21.01 -8.18
N SER A 82 -7.59 19.81 -7.95
CA SER A 82 -7.11 18.95 -6.86
C SER A 82 -5.69 18.43 -7.06
N LEU A 83 -5.21 18.35 -8.31
CA LEU A 83 -3.89 17.78 -8.62
C LEU A 83 -2.73 18.60 -8.03
N GLU A 84 -2.88 19.89 -7.84
CA GLU A 84 -1.89 20.72 -7.17
C GLU A 84 -1.73 20.32 -5.71
N ASN A 85 -2.84 20.05 -5.03
CA ASN A 85 -2.82 19.55 -3.66
C ASN A 85 -2.22 18.15 -3.58
N ILE A 86 -2.60 17.26 -4.52
CA ILE A 86 -2.01 15.92 -4.60
C ILE A 86 -0.49 16.02 -4.78
N ALA A 87 -0.01 16.82 -5.71
CA ALA A 87 1.42 16.99 -5.98
C ALA A 87 2.21 17.53 -4.76
N LYS A 88 1.55 18.29 -3.89
CA LYS A 88 2.15 18.84 -2.68
C LYS A 88 2.32 17.79 -1.58
N HIS A 89 1.35 16.91 -1.39
CA HIS A 89 1.24 16.03 -0.23
C HIS A 89 1.45 14.54 -0.53
N TRP A 90 1.44 14.17 -1.81
CA TRP A 90 1.61 12.81 -2.26
C TRP A 90 2.82 12.70 -3.19
N LYS A 91 3.66 11.70 -2.98
CA LYS A 91 4.86 11.44 -3.78
C LYS A 91 4.93 9.99 -4.18
N VAL A 92 5.61 9.72 -5.28
CA VAL A 92 5.93 8.36 -5.71
C VAL A 92 7.45 8.21 -5.74
N SER A 93 7.98 7.21 -5.06
CA SER A 93 9.35 6.78 -5.19
C SER A 93 9.43 5.25 -5.07
N ASP A 94 10.28 4.62 -5.88
CA ASP A 94 10.53 3.18 -5.87
C ASP A 94 9.27 2.30 -5.92
N GLY A 95 8.25 2.75 -6.68
CA GLY A 95 6.97 2.03 -6.78
C GLY A 95 6.07 2.13 -5.55
N ILE A 96 6.39 3.04 -4.64
CA ILE A 96 5.65 3.27 -3.40
C ILE A 96 5.01 4.66 -3.46
N ILE A 97 3.74 4.73 -3.07
CA ILE A 97 3.03 5.99 -2.81
C ILE A 97 3.31 6.41 -1.37
N HIS A 98 3.72 7.65 -1.19
CA HIS A 98 3.96 8.26 0.11
C HIS A 98 3.00 9.44 0.29
N ASN A 99 2.32 9.49 1.42
CA ASN A 99 1.56 10.65 1.87
C ASN A 99 2.22 11.20 3.14
N ASP A 100 2.27 12.53 3.27
CA ASP A 100 2.88 13.21 4.41
C ASP A 100 1.91 13.42 5.60
N GLY A 101 0.74 12.84 5.55
CA GLY A 101 -0.31 12.99 6.56
C GLY A 101 -1.29 14.13 6.29
N HIS A 102 -1.11 14.89 5.20
CA HIS A 102 -1.89 16.08 4.88
C HIS A 102 -2.49 16.04 3.48
N GLY A 103 -3.35 17.02 3.20
CA GLY A 103 -3.91 17.24 1.89
C GLY A 103 -5.23 16.51 1.62
N LEU A 104 -5.58 16.44 0.35
CA LEU A 104 -6.76 15.71 -0.13
C LEU A 104 -6.47 14.21 -0.20
N PHE A 105 -7.52 13.40 -0.11
CA PHE A 105 -7.40 11.95 -0.23
C PHE A 105 -7.14 11.56 -1.68
N LEU A 106 -6.24 10.62 -1.89
CA LEU A 106 -5.96 10.07 -3.22
C LEU A 106 -7.16 9.23 -3.67
N THR A 107 -7.85 9.68 -4.70
CA THR A 107 -9.18 9.21 -5.13
C THR A 107 -9.10 8.68 -6.54
N THR A 108 -9.65 7.49 -6.82
CA THR A 108 -9.69 6.95 -8.18
C THR A 108 -10.58 7.77 -9.09
N GLU A 109 -10.17 7.96 -10.35
CA GLU A 109 -11.03 8.60 -11.37
C GLU A 109 -12.22 7.71 -11.74
N LYS A 110 -12.00 6.40 -11.81
CA LYS A 110 -13.03 5.40 -12.07
C LYS A 110 -13.84 5.13 -10.80
N ASN A 111 -15.14 4.94 -10.97
CA ASN A 111 -16.05 4.47 -9.95
C ASN A 111 -16.19 2.95 -10.05
N TYR A 112 -16.29 2.29 -8.91
CA TYR A 112 -16.45 0.84 -8.78
C TYR A 112 -17.76 0.50 -8.10
N SER A 113 -18.43 -0.56 -8.57
CA SER A 113 -19.65 -1.13 -7.97
C SER A 113 -19.26 -2.24 -7.00
N ASP A 114 -19.40 -3.49 -7.41
CA ASP A 114 -18.92 -4.64 -6.66
C ASP A 114 -17.45 -4.91 -7.03
N PHE A 115 -16.60 -5.11 -6.05
CA PHE A 115 -15.17 -5.29 -6.32
C PHE A 115 -14.44 -6.02 -5.19
N GLU A 116 -13.28 -6.59 -5.55
CA GLU A 116 -12.24 -6.97 -4.61
C GLU A 116 -11.05 -6.02 -4.79
N LEU A 117 -10.64 -5.39 -3.69
CA LEU A 117 -9.46 -4.52 -3.61
C LEU A 117 -8.37 -5.25 -2.83
N ARG A 118 -7.17 -5.28 -3.36
CA ARG A 118 -5.97 -5.77 -2.68
C ARG A 118 -4.93 -4.68 -2.66
N LEU A 119 -4.34 -4.43 -1.51
CA LEU A 119 -3.23 -3.48 -1.39
C LEU A 119 -2.36 -3.78 -0.18
N GLU A 120 -1.20 -3.14 -0.17
CA GLU A 120 -0.33 -3.10 0.99
C GLU A 120 -0.22 -1.67 1.51
N PHE A 121 -0.22 -1.54 2.82
CA PHE A 121 -0.02 -0.26 3.51
C PHE A 121 1.01 -0.39 4.62
N LYS A 122 1.68 0.72 4.92
CA LYS A 122 2.61 0.85 6.04
C LYS A 122 2.34 2.16 6.75
N LEU A 123 2.11 2.08 8.06
CA LEU A 123 1.79 3.21 8.90
C LEU A 123 3.04 3.69 9.64
N ASP A 124 3.23 4.99 9.70
CA ASP A 124 4.19 5.61 10.61
C ASP A 124 3.59 5.71 12.04
N PRO A 125 4.41 5.94 13.07
CA PRO A 125 3.91 6.15 14.43
C PRO A 125 2.85 7.25 14.49
N LYS A 126 1.77 7.00 15.24
CA LYS A 126 0.59 7.85 15.41
C LYS A 126 -0.26 8.02 14.14
N ALA A 127 -0.04 7.21 13.11
CA ALA A 127 -0.85 7.28 11.91
C ALA A 127 -2.31 6.94 12.21
N ASP A 128 -3.19 7.73 11.61
CA ASP A 128 -4.61 7.50 11.45
C ASP A 128 -4.91 7.67 9.97
N SER A 129 -5.57 6.70 9.37
CA SER A 129 -5.85 6.68 7.94
C SER A 129 -7.03 5.77 7.65
N GLY A 130 -7.33 5.55 6.38
CA GLY A 130 -8.41 4.65 6.00
C GLY A 130 -8.57 4.48 4.51
N ILE A 131 -9.41 3.54 4.15
CA ILE A 131 -9.80 3.28 2.77
C ILE A 131 -11.29 3.52 2.65
N TYR A 132 -11.70 4.43 1.75
CA TYR A 132 -13.10 4.67 1.47
C TYR A 132 -13.57 3.78 0.33
N LEU A 133 -14.71 3.15 0.51
CA LEU A 133 -15.32 2.24 -0.44
C LEU A 133 -16.51 2.95 -1.10
N ARG A 134 -16.49 3.09 -2.43
CA ARG A 134 -17.46 3.91 -3.19
C ARG A 134 -17.57 5.35 -2.67
N GLY A 135 -16.47 5.92 -2.15
CA GLY A 135 -16.43 7.23 -1.55
C GLY A 135 -17.09 7.32 -0.16
N ILE A 136 -17.47 6.20 0.42
CA ILE A 136 -18.07 6.12 1.76
C ILE A 136 -17.01 5.74 2.79
N PRO A 137 -16.84 6.52 3.88
CA PRO A 137 -15.90 6.20 4.96
C PRO A 137 -16.37 5.01 5.79
N GLN A 138 -15.51 4.25 6.35
CA GLN A 138 -14.15 3.89 5.98
C GLN A 138 -13.79 2.53 6.56
N VAL A 139 -12.89 1.84 5.90
CA VAL A 139 -12.07 0.79 6.49
C VAL A 139 -10.96 1.50 7.25
N GLN A 140 -10.98 1.46 8.57
CA GLN A 140 -10.09 2.23 9.44
C GLN A 140 -8.69 1.63 9.50
N LEU A 141 -7.67 2.46 9.36
CA LEU A 141 -6.26 2.07 9.54
C LEU A 141 -5.63 3.04 10.56
N TRP A 142 -4.98 2.51 11.58
CA TRP A 142 -4.34 3.34 12.61
C TRP A 142 -3.18 2.66 13.31
N ASP A 143 -2.35 3.46 13.97
CA ASP A 143 -1.38 2.96 14.92
C ASP A 143 -2.12 2.29 16.08
N THR A 144 -1.98 0.97 16.18
CA THR A 144 -2.68 0.14 17.16
C THR A 144 -1.95 0.06 18.50
N THR A 145 -0.91 0.85 18.71
CA THR A 145 -0.21 0.97 19.99
C THR A 145 -0.89 1.98 20.91
N GLU A 146 -0.65 1.88 22.20
CA GLU A 146 -1.15 2.87 23.16
C GLU A 146 -0.57 4.27 22.88
N ALA A 147 0.71 4.32 22.47
CA ALA A 147 1.40 5.55 22.11
C ALA A 147 0.87 6.19 20.82
N GLY A 148 0.14 5.43 20.00
CA GLY A 148 -0.47 5.90 18.76
C GLY A 148 -1.54 6.96 18.93
N GLY A 149 -2.07 7.11 20.15
CA GLY A 149 -3.06 8.15 20.49
C GLY A 149 -4.52 7.75 20.25
N SER A 150 -4.79 6.77 19.38
CA SER A 150 -6.15 6.31 19.06
C SER A 150 -6.61 5.10 19.90
N TRP A 151 -5.83 4.70 20.90
CA TRP A 151 -6.08 3.54 21.76
C TRP A 151 -7.47 3.55 22.39
N LYS A 152 -7.87 4.68 22.99
CA LYS A 152 -9.18 4.85 23.61
C LYS A 152 -10.34 4.90 22.63
N HIS A 153 -10.05 5.20 21.37
CA HIS A 153 -11.05 5.25 20.30
C HIS A 153 -11.31 3.89 19.67
N GLY A 154 -10.51 2.88 19.99
CA GLY A 154 -10.69 1.50 19.49
C GLY A 154 -9.49 0.90 18.81
N ALA A 155 -8.39 1.64 18.61
CA ALA A 155 -7.17 1.17 17.96
C ALA A 155 -6.59 -0.11 18.61
N LYS A 156 -6.80 -0.30 19.91
CA LYS A 156 -6.43 -1.53 20.64
C LYS A 156 -7.04 -2.81 20.06
N LYS A 157 -8.12 -2.70 19.27
CA LYS A 157 -8.79 -3.84 18.65
C LYS A 157 -8.22 -4.17 17.28
N GLY A 158 -7.38 -3.31 16.71
CA GLY A 158 -6.77 -3.48 15.41
C GLY A 158 -7.35 -2.56 14.34
N SER A 159 -6.69 -2.54 13.19
CA SER A 159 -7.15 -1.88 11.96
C SER A 159 -8.16 -2.74 11.20
N GLY A 160 -8.81 -2.12 10.21
CA GLY A 160 -9.67 -2.78 9.23
C GLY A 160 -11.15 -2.81 9.57
N GLY A 161 -11.57 -2.32 10.75
CA GLY A 161 -12.98 -2.18 11.09
C GLY A 161 -13.69 -1.09 10.27
N LEU A 162 -15.00 -1.22 10.10
CA LEU A 162 -15.88 -0.23 9.44
C LEU A 162 -16.25 0.87 10.44
N TRP A 163 -15.27 1.68 10.82
CA TRP A 163 -15.33 2.57 11.98
C TRP A 163 -16.48 3.56 11.99
N ASN A 164 -16.91 4.04 10.82
CA ASN A 164 -17.99 5.01 10.69
C ASN A 164 -19.39 4.38 10.71
N ASN A 165 -19.49 3.07 10.77
CA ASN A 165 -20.74 2.37 10.99
C ASN A 165 -21.31 2.70 12.38
N PRO A 166 -22.62 2.59 12.62
CA PRO A 166 -23.22 2.78 13.93
C PRO A 166 -22.56 1.91 15.01
N LYS A 167 -22.44 2.43 16.21
CA LYS A 167 -21.87 1.68 17.34
C LYS A 167 -22.66 0.39 17.59
N GLY A 168 -21.94 -0.71 17.83
CA GLY A 168 -22.53 -2.01 18.10
C GLY A 168 -22.94 -2.81 16.86
N THR A 169 -22.77 -2.26 15.64
CA THR A 169 -23.04 -3.05 14.42
C THR A 169 -21.87 -3.99 14.10
N PRO A 170 -22.18 -5.16 13.51
CA PRO A 170 -21.14 -6.08 13.03
C PRO A 170 -20.13 -5.40 12.11
N GLY A 171 -18.87 -5.76 12.24
CA GLY A 171 -17.78 -5.27 11.41
C GLY A 171 -17.31 -3.83 11.73
N ARG A 172 -17.98 -3.10 12.62
CA ARG A 172 -17.47 -1.79 13.07
C ARG A 172 -16.10 -1.91 13.74
N GLU A 173 -15.92 -2.96 14.49
CA GLU A 173 -14.64 -3.35 15.07
C GLU A 173 -14.17 -4.66 14.43
N PRO A 174 -12.87 -4.86 14.25
CA PRO A 174 -12.37 -6.10 13.69
C PRO A 174 -12.61 -7.28 14.65
N LEU A 175 -12.82 -8.47 14.08
CA LEU A 175 -13.04 -9.72 14.84
C LEU A 175 -11.79 -10.11 15.64
N VAL A 176 -10.61 -9.84 15.10
CA VAL A 176 -9.32 -10.11 15.73
C VAL A 176 -8.34 -9.00 15.39
N HIS A 177 -7.39 -8.74 16.27
CA HIS A 177 -6.25 -7.89 15.99
C HIS A 177 -5.30 -8.64 15.03
N ALA A 178 -5.03 -8.06 13.88
CA ALA A 178 -4.26 -8.71 12.82
C ALA A 178 -3.13 -7.84 12.28
N ASP A 179 -2.95 -6.63 12.82
CA ASP A 179 -1.90 -5.70 12.41
C ASP A 179 -0.51 -6.26 12.68
N LYS A 180 0.43 -5.96 11.80
CA LYS A 180 1.86 -6.04 12.07
C LYS A 180 2.32 -4.81 12.84
N PRO A 181 3.50 -4.85 13.47
CA PRO A 181 4.08 -3.68 14.13
C PRO A 181 4.10 -2.44 13.24
N VAL A 182 3.94 -1.27 13.86
CA VAL A 182 4.07 0.02 13.18
C VAL A 182 5.40 0.09 12.43
N GLY A 183 5.40 0.58 11.20
CA GLY A 183 6.55 0.60 10.32
C GLY A 183 6.72 -0.66 9.46
N GLU A 184 5.89 -1.68 9.62
CA GLU A 184 5.88 -2.87 8.77
C GLU A 184 4.77 -2.82 7.73
N TRP A 185 4.98 -3.52 6.60
CA TRP A 185 3.99 -3.65 5.55
C TRP A 185 2.89 -4.63 5.94
N ASN A 186 1.65 -4.15 5.91
CA ASN A 186 0.44 -4.94 6.07
C ASN A 186 -0.20 -5.20 4.71
N THR A 187 -0.75 -6.38 4.50
CA THR A 187 -1.53 -6.75 3.32
C THR A 187 -3.01 -6.78 3.68
N ILE A 188 -3.84 -6.07 2.92
CA ILE A 188 -5.28 -6.07 3.12
C ILE A 188 -6.01 -6.48 1.85
N VAL A 189 -7.04 -7.32 2.00
CA VAL A 189 -7.97 -7.73 0.96
C VAL A 189 -9.37 -7.33 1.40
N ILE A 190 -10.06 -6.56 0.57
CA ILE A 190 -11.40 -6.02 0.84
C ILE A 190 -12.32 -6.43 -0.30
N GLN A 191 -13.39 -7.15 0.01
CA GLN A 191 -14.49 -7.39 -0.92
C GLN A 191 -15.68 -6.52 -0.53
N LEU A 192 -16.26 -5.80 -1.48
CA LEU A 192 -17.54 -5.13 -1.34
C LEU A 192 -18.50 -5.68 -2.41
N ILE A 193 -19.54 -6.37 -1.98
CA ILE A 193 -20.60 -6.95 -2.84
C ILE A 193 -21.94 -6.45 -2.34
N GLY A 194 -22.68 -5.71 -3.18
CA GLY A 194 -23.86 -4.99 -2.73
C GLY A 194 -23.52 -4.01 -1.61
N GLU A 195 -24.02 -4.25 -0.43
CA GLU A 195 -23.71 -3.45 0.77
C GLU A 195 -22.80 -4.18 1.78
N LYS A 196 -22.38 -5.41 1.45
CA LYS A 196 -21.63 -6.27 2.37
C LYS A 196 -20.14 -6.23 2.11
N VAL A 197 -19.39 -6.06 3.19
CA VAL A 197 -17.94 -5.99 3.20
C VAL A 197 -17.36 -7.20 3.91
N THR A 198 -16.38 -7.84 3.26
CA THR A 198 -15.53 -8.88 3.86
C THR A 198 -14.08 -8.40 3.80
N ILE A 199 -13.37 -8.44 4.91
CA ILE A 199 -11.98 -7.95 4.98
C ILE A 199 -11.08 -9.01 5.60
N HIS A 200 -9.95 -9.24 4.92
CA HIS A 200 -8.82 -9.97 5.48
C HIS A 200 -7.64 -9.01 5.65
N LEU A 201 -7.03 -9.01 6.81
CA LEU A 201 -5.79 -8.30 7.11
C LEU A 201 -4.72 -9.31 7.51
N ASN A 202 -3.60 -9.30 6.78
CA ASN A 202 -2.51 -10.25 6.99
C ASN A 202 -3.04 -11.70 7.06
N GLU A 203 -3.88 -12.08 6.08
CA GLU A 203 -4.52 -13.39 5.90
C GLU A 203 -5.60 -13.74 6.95
N LYS A 204 -5.82 -12.92 7.97
CA LYS A 204 -6.85 -13.15 8.98
C LYS A 204 -8.16 -12.47 8.59
N LEU A 205 -9.27 -13.20 8.66
CA LEU A 205 -10.61 -12.63 8.51
C LEU A 205 -10.90 -11.69 9.69
N ILE A 206 -11.13 -10.42 9.40
CA ILE A 206 -11.35 -9.38 10.41
C ILE A 206 -12.71 -8.72 10.30
N VAL A 207 -13.35 -8.76 9.14
CA VAL A 207 -14.75 -8.35 8.92
C VAL A 207 -15.39 -9.41 8.05
N ASP A 208 -16.52 -9.97 8.51
CA ASP A 208 -17.24 -11.02 7.80
C ASP A 208 -18.63 -10.53 7.38
N GLN A 209 -18.86 -10.38 6.06
CA GLN A 209 -20.14 -10.05 5.43
C GLN A 209 -20.89 -8.91 6.14
N ALA A 210 -20.17 -7.94 6.72
CA ALA A 210 -20.76 -6.86 7.46
C ALA A 210 -21.33 -5.77 6.52
N LYS A 211 -22.49 -5.22 6.87
CA LYS A 211 -23.08 -4.13 6.11
C LYS A 211 -22.24 -2.86 6.26
N LEU A 212 -21.90 -2.21 5.13
CA LEU A 212 -21.40 -0.85 5.10
C LEU A 212 -22.57 0.13 5.07
N TYR A 213 -22.65 1.00 6.05
CA TYR A 213 -23.71 2.02 6.14
C TYR A 213 -23.32 3.27 5.37
N ASN A 214 -24.31 3.92 4.75
CA ASN A 214 -24.07 5.19 4.09
C ASN A 214 -23.83 6.28 5.13
N TYR A 215 -22.59 6.74 5.23
CA TYR A 215 -22.18 7.76 6.21
C TYR A 215 -22.88 9.12 6.00
N PHE A 216 -23.13 9.49 4.74
CA PHE A 216 -23.68 10.80 4.36
C PHE A 216 -25.21 10.81 4.33
N ASP A 217 -25.82 9.64 4.17
CA ASP A 217 -27.27 9.43 4.25
C ASP A 217 -27.57 8.18 5.07
N LYS A 218 -27.66 8.37 6.37
CA LYS A 218 -27.80 7.26 7.35
C LYS A 218 -29.06 6.41 7.16
N LYS A 219 -30.07 6.92 6.44
CA LYS A 219 -31.33 6.23 6.16
C LYS A 219 -31.41 5.71 4.71
N GLY A 220 -30.57 6.23 3.85
CA GLY A 220 -30.51 5.86 2.45
C GLY A 220 -29.64 4.64 2.18
N PRO A 221 -29.76 4.07 0.97
CA PRO A 221 -28.92 2.96 0.55
C PRO A 221 -27.46 3.39 0.36
N LEU A 222 -26.57 2.41 0.33
CA LEU A 222 -25.20 2.64 -0.11
C LEU A 222 -25.20 3.05 -1.59
N PRO A 223 -24.35 3.99 -2.04
CA PRO A 223 -24.18 4.27 -3.47
C PRO A 223 -23.87 2.99 -4.27
N LYS A 224 -24.55 2.81 -5.42
CA LYS A 224 -24.33 1.63 -6.27
C LYS A 224 -22.91 1.54 -6.81
N ALA A 225 -22.30 2.69 -7.07
CA ALA A 225 -20.90 2.81 -7.49
C ALA A 225 -20.30 4.12 -6.95
N GLY A 226 -18.99 4.15 -6.81
CA GLY A 226 -18.25 5.32 -6.39
C GLY A 226 -16.73 5.05 -6.37
N PRO A 227 -15.91 6.06 -6.11
CA PRO A 227 -14.47 5.90 -6.12
C PRO A 227 -13.95 5.14 -4.91
N ILE A 228 -12.75 4.61 -5.06
CA ILE A 228 -11.92 4.15 -3.95
C ILE A 228 -11.02 5.33 -3.54
N GLN A 229 -10.88 5.56 -2.22
CA GLN A 229 -10.05 6.66 -1.73
C GLN A 229 -9.09 6.17 -0.65
N LEU A 230 -7.85 6.65 -0.73
CA LEU A 230 -6.83 6.47 0.31
C LEU A 230 -6.79 7.74 1.14
N GLN A 231 -7.12 7.61 2.43
CA GLN A 231 -7.25 8.75 3.33
C GLN A 231 -5.89 9.23 3.82
N THR A 232 -5.78 10.53 4.03
CA THR A 232 -4.72 11.20 4.80
C THR A 232 -5.31 11.76 6.09
N HIS A 233 -4.64 11.58 7.24
CA HIS A 233 -5.13 12.08 8.51
C HIS A 233 -3.99 12.23 9.55
N GLY A 234 -3.19 13.27 9.41
CA GLY A 234 -2.28 13.77 10.43
C GLY A 234 -0.90 13.10 10.54
N ALA A 235 -0.68 11.92 10.00
CA ALA A 235 0.63 11.27 10.00
C ALA A 235 0.92 10.53 8.69
N PRO A 236 2.20 10.31 8.35
CA PRO A 236 2.58 9.68 7.09
C PRO A 236 2.07 8.25 6.95
N VAL A 237 1.66 7.91 5.73
CA VAL A 237 1.25 6.56 5.33
C VAL A 237 1.86 6.23 3.99
N GLN A 238 2.25 4.97 3.81
CA GLN A 238 2.78 4.47 2.55
C GLN A 238 1.87 3.38 1.99
N TRP A 239 1.78 3.32 0.65
CA TRP A 239 0.92 2.39 -0.07
C TRP A 239 1.66 1.80 -1.27
N ARG A 240 1.40 0.52 -1.57
CA ARG A 240 1.91 -0.14 -2.78
C ARG A 240 1.02 -1.32 -3.19
N ASN A 241 1.28 -1.89 -4.35
CA ASN A 241 0.63 -3.11 -4.84
C ASN A 241 -0.90 -3.01 -4.79
N ILE A 242 -1.45 -1.93 -5.36
CA ILE A 242 -2.88 -1.61 -5.31
C ILE A 242 -3.57 -2.20 -6.53
N TYR A 243 -4.39 -3.22 -6.33
CA TYR A 243 -5.05 -3.98 -7.37
C TYR A 243 -6.55 -4.07 -7.11
N VAL A 244 -7.35 -3.99 -8.17
CA VAL A 244 -8.79 -4.14 -8.11
C VAL A 244 -9.26 -5.19 -9.12
N LYS A 245 -10.25 -5.97 -8.72
CA LYS A 245 -11.04 -6.86 -9.58
C LYS A 245 -12.49 -6.47 -9.44
N GLU A 246 -13.15 -6.13 -10.56
CA GLU A 246 -14.60 -5.93 -10.61
C GLU A 246 -15.29 -7.29 -10.58
N LEU A 247 -16.38 -7.40 -9.82
CA LEU A 247 -17.12 -8.63 -9.55
C LEU A 247 -18.52 -8.59 -10.17
#